data_6c4a3298bd884250978a8dbd4929dd61
#
_entry.id   6c4a3298bd884250978a8dbd4929dd61
#
_cell.length_a   1.000
_cell.length_b   1.000
_cell.length_c   1.000
_cell.angle_alpha   90.00
_cell.angle_beta   90.00
_cell.angle_gamma   90.00
#
_symmetry.space_group_name_H-M   'P 1'
#
loop_
_entity.id
_entity.type
_entity.pdbx_description
1 polymer ?
#
loop_
_entity_poly.entity_id
_entity_poly.type
_entity_poly.pdbx_seq_one_letter_code
_entity_poly.pdbx_strand_id
1 'polypeptide(L)'
;LKERTEDLKRERQLAEDLLHQMLPKSVAKQLRKCQKVEAENYDQVTIFFSDIVGFTSIAASCTPLQVVEMLNNLYVCFDSRIESYDVYKVETIGDAYMVVSGLPERNGTKHADEIAKMSLDLVAAVRQVVIPHMPMGRLQLRAGMHTGPCVAGVVGYKMPRYCLFGDTVNTASRMESTSLPQKIHISSATYDALLSDDAYEIEPRGEIEVKGKGKMKTYWLLGNKNYSVQN
;
A
#
# COMPACT_ATOMS: atom_id res chain seq x y z
N LEU A 1 39.37 -22.16 9.36
CA LEU A 1 38.05 -22.75 9.62
C LEU A 1 37.07 -21.78 10.25
N LYS A 2 37.49 -21.00 11.25
CA LYS A 2 36.63 -20.01 11.94
C LYS A 2 36.18 -18.88 11.03
N GLU A 3 37.08 -18.31 10.20
CA GLU A 3 36.75 -17.24 9.25
C GLU A 3 35.73 -17.66 8.19
N ARG A 4 35.84 -18.87 7.64
CA ARG A 4 34.86 -19.41 6.68
C ARG A 4 33.47 -19.59 7.29
N THR A 5 33.40 -19.96 8.56
CA THR A 5 32.13 -20.13 9.25
C THR A 5 31.45 -18.78 9.51
N GLU A 6 32.24 -17.73 9.81
CA GLU A 6 31.72 -16.37 9.98
C GLU A 6 31.27 -15.76 8.67
N ASP A 7 32.01 -15.97 7.57
CA ASP A 7 31.63 -15.51 6.23
C ASP A 7 30.34 -16.18 5.76
N LEU A 8 30.20 -17.49 5.97
CA LEU A 8 28.96 -18.22 5.64
C LEU A 8 27.75 -17.72 6.46
N LYS A 9 27.98 -17.37 7.74
CA LYS A 9 26.93 -16.77 8.57
C LYS A 9 26.50 -15.40 8.05
N ARG A 10 27.46 -14.56 7.63
CA ARG A 10 27.17 -13.25 7.04
C ARG A 10 26.39 -13.36 5.73
N GLU A 11 26.85 -14.21 4.83
CA GLU A 11 26.16 -14.46 3.54
C GLU A 11 24.73 -14.97 3.75
N ARG A 12 24.55 -15.89 4.71
CA ARG A 12 23.24 -16.39 5.06
C ARG A 12 22.33 -15.30 5.62
N GLN A 13 22.86 -14.45 6.50
CA GLN A 13 22.10 -13.35 7.08
C GLN A 13 21.70 -12.32 6.02
N LEU A 14 22.61 -11.97 5.11
CA LEU A 14 22.32 -11.08 3.99
C LEU A 14 21.23 -11.65 3.07
N ALA A 15 21.30 -12.95 2.77
CA ALA A 15 20.28 -13.62 1.95
C ALA A 15 18.91 -13.62 2.64
N GLU A 16 18.89 -13.86 3.96
CA GLU A 16 17.66 -13.80 4.75
C GLU A 16 17.06 -12.39 4.78
N ASP A 17 17.88 -11.37 4.97
CA ASP A 17 17.46 -9.98 4.98
C ASP A 17 16.86 -9.55 3.62
N LEU A 18 17.52 -9.95 2.52
CA LEU A 18 17.00 -9.71 1.17
C LEU A 18 15.67 -10.42 0.93
N LEU A 19 15.53 -11.66 1.36
CA LEU A 19 14.30 -12.42 1.22
C LEU A 19 13.16 -11.79 2.02
N HIS A 20 13.43 -11.27 3.22
CA HIS A 20 12.45 -10.56 4.05
C HIS A 20 12.01 -9.23 3.44
N GLN A 21 12.84 -8.59 2.61
CA GLN A 21 12.44 -7.39 1.87
C GLN A 21 11.51 -7.69 0.70
N MET A 22 11.59 -8.89 0.13
CA MET A 22 10.81 -9.30 -1.04
C MET A 22 9.52 -10.03 -0.69
N LEU A 23 9.48 -10.69 0.47
CA LEU A 23 8.38 -11.55 0.89
C LEU A 23 7.97 -11.24 2.34
N PRO A 24 6.69 -11.48 2.71
CA PRO A 24 6.29 -11.44 4.11
C PRO A 24 7.12 -12.41 4.95
N LYS A 25 7.36 -12.05 6.20
CA LYS A 25 8.22 -12.84 7.11
C LYS A 25 7.76 -14.30 7.26
N SER A 26 6.46 -14.53 7.37
CA SER A 26 5.88 -15.86 7.47
C SER A 26 6.13 -16.70 6.22
N VAL A 27 5.99 -16.11 5.05
CA VAL A 27 6.22 -16.74 3.75
C VAL A 27 7.71 -17.04 3.56
N ALA A 28 8.58 -16.09 3.85
CA ALA A 28 10.03 -16.26 3.80
C ALA A 28 10.49 -17.39 4.71
N LYS A 29 9.91 -17.51 5.90
CA LYS A 29 10.19 -18.58 6.84
C LYS A 29 9.81 -19.95 6.29
N GLN A 30 8.67 -20.09 5.62
CA GLN A 30 8.25 -21.32 4.98
C GLN A 30 9.21 -21.73 3.85
N LEU A 31 9.61 -20.79 3.01
CA LEU A 31 10.57 -21.03 1.93
C LEU A 31 11.93 -21.48 2.44
N ARG A 32 12.42 -20.90 3.54
CA ARG A 32 13.69 -21.30 4.16
C ARG A 32 13.66 -22.75 4.67
N LYS A 33 12.51 -23.21 5.11
CA LYS A 33 12.31 -24.61 5.55
C LYS A 33 12.07 -25.57 4.40
N CYS A 34 12.26 -25.12 3.15
CA CYS A 34 11.96 -25.89 1.94
C CYS A 34 10.51 -26.38 1.88
N GLN A 35 9.61 -25.68 2.55
CA GLN A 35 8.17 -25.95 2.50
C GLN A 35 7.55 -25.27 1.28
N LYS A 36 6.64 -25.97 0.64
CA LYS A 36 5.87 -25.41 -0.46
C LYS A 36 4.93 -24.31 0.08
N VAL A 37 5.03 -23.11 -0.48
CA VAL A 37 4.09 -22.03 -0.20
C VAL A 37 2.95 -22.13 -1.19
N GLU A 38 1.79 -22.55 -0.72
CA GLU A 38 0.59 -22.63 -1.55
C GLU A 38 -0.11 -21.27 -1.59
N ALA A 39 -0.79 -20.99 -2.71
CA ALA A 39 -1.67 -19.85 -2.81
C ALA A 39 -2.82 -20.00 -1.79
N GLU A 40 -3.17 -18.91 -1.14
CA GLU A 40 -4.16 -18.90 -0.07
C GLU A 40 -5.31 -17.96 -0.40
N ASN A 41 -6.54 -18.40 -0.10
CA ASN A 41 -7.73 -17.60 -0.22
C ASN A 41 -7.99 -16.83 1.07
N TYR A 42 -8.24 -15.53 0.93
CA TYR A 42 -8.64 -14.64 2.03
C TYR A 42 -10.05 -14.14 1.73
N ASP A 43 -10.97 -14.31 2.68
CA ASP A 43 -12.37 -13.94 2.49
C ASP A 43 -12.58 -12.43 2.45
N GLN A 44 -11.87 -11.71 3.31
CA GLN A 44 -11.97 -10.26 3.41
C GLN A 44 -10.61 -9.64 3.71
N VAL A 45 -10.18 -8.78 2.80
CA VAL A 45 -9.00 -7.91 2.96
C VAL A 45 -9.35 -6.52 2.46
N THR A 46 -8.56 -5.51 2.84
CA THR A 46 -8.68 -4.17 2.27
C THR A 46 -7.39 -3.81 1.55
N ILE A 47 -7.50 -3.46 0.28
CA ILE A 47 -6.38 -3.13 -0.61
C ILE A 47 -6.40 -1.64 -0.91
N PHE A 48 -5.22 -1.03 -0.78
CA PHE A 48 -4.98 0.39 -1.00
C PHE A 48 -4.02 0.58 -2.16
N PHE A 49 -4.35 1.53 -3.03
CA PHE A 49 -3.46 2.02 -4.08
C PHE A 49 -3.32 3.54 -3.98
N SER A 50 -2.13 4.03 -4.28
CA SER A 50 -1.89 5.47 -4.35
C SER A 50 -0.85 5.81 -5.41
N ASP A 51 -0.92 7.01 -5.94
CA ASP A 51 0.12 7.61 -6.76
C ASP A 51 0.24 9.12 -6.48
N ILE A 52 1.30 9.71 -6.99
CA ILE A 52 1.54 11.15 -6.89
C ILE A 52 0.90 11.85 -8.09
N VAL A 53 0.07 12.82 -7.82
CA VAL A 53 -0.60 13.61 -8.86
C VAL A 53 0.44 14.33 -9.71
N GLY A 54 0.38 14.09 -11.03
CA GLY A 54 1.27 14.75 -11.98
C GLY A 54 2.74 14.39 -11.84
N PHE A 55 3.06 13.22 -11.30
CA PHE A 55 4.45 12.79 -11.10
C PHE A 55 5.27 12.83 -12.38
N THR A 56 4.74 12.40 -13.51
CA THR A 56 5.43 12.42 -14.80
C THR A 56 5.86 13.84 -15.18
N SER A 57 5.00 14.83 -14.98
CA SER A 57 5.31 16.23 -15.26
C SER A 57 6.36 16.78 -14.30
N ILE A 58 6.28 16.43 -13.01
CA ILE A 58 7.27 16.84 -12.01
C ILE A 58 8.62 16.23 -12.34
N ALA A 59 8.66 14.93 -12.66
CA ALA A 59 9.88 14.22 -13.04
C ALA A 59 10.53 14.79 -14.32
N ALA A 60 9.71 15.21 -15.29
CA ALA A 60 10.20 15.82 -16.52
C ALA A 60 10.92 17.16 -16.29
N SER A 61 10.58 17.88 -15.22
CA SER A 61 11.24 19.14 -14.82
C SER A 61 12.45 18.92 -13.92
N CYS A 62 12.73 17.70 -13.52
CA CYS A 62 13.87 17.31 -12.68
C CYS A 62 15.04 16.77 -13.50
N THR A 63 16.25 16.88 -12.94
CA THR A 63 17.35 16.04 -13.38
C THR A 63 17.13 14.59 -12.93
N PRO A 64 17.75 13.58 -13.55
CA PRO A 64 17.64 12.19 -13.08
C PRO A 64 18.00 12.01 -11.61
N LEU A 65 19.05 12.69 -11.12
CA LEU A 65 19.45 12.66 -9.72
C LEU A 65 18.37 13.25 -8.80
N GLN A 66 17.72 14.32 -9.21
CA GLN A 66 16.61 14.91 -8.46
C GLN A 66 15.38 14.01 -8.39
N VAL A 67 15.09 13.26 -9.46
CA VAL A 67 14.01 12.27 -9.44
C VAL A 67 14.30 11.17 -8.42
N VAL A 68 15.53 10.65 -8.40
CA VAL A 68 15.95 9.64 -7.42
C VAL A 68 15.84 10.18 -6.00
N GLU A 69 16.32 11.39 -5.75
CA GLU A 69 16.23 12.04 -4.45
C GLU A 69 14.76 12.21 -3.99
N MET A 70 13.91 12.68 -4.87
CA MET A 70 12.47 12.86 -4.59
C MET A 70 11.79 11.53 -4.26
N LEU A 71 12.06 10.47 -5.02
CA LEU A 71 11.51 9.15 -4.75
C LEU A 71 12.01 8.58 -3.41
N ASN A 72 13.30 8.77 -3.10
CA ASN A 72 13.84 8.36 -1.80
C ASN A 72 13.20 9.13 -0.64
N ASN A 73 12.98 10.43 -0.80
CA ASN A 73 12.27 11.24 0.19
C ASN A 73 10.84 10.73 0.40
N LEU A 74 10.14 10.38 -0.68
CA LEU A 74 8.81 9.81 -0.64
C LEU A 74 8.80 8.46 0.09
N TYR A 75 9.72 7.56 -0.25
CA TYR A 75 9.80 6.24 0.36
C TYR A 75 10.13 6.30 1.85
N VAL A 76 11.07 7.14 2.26
CA VAL A 76 11.39 7.35 3.67
C VAL A 76 10.16 7.85 4.44
N CYS A 77 9.46 8.82 3.89
CA CYS A 77 8.25 9.37 4.50
C CYS A 77 7.14 8.32 4.64
N PHE A 78 6.83 7.61 3.56
CA PHE A 78 5.72 6.66 3.53
C PHE A 78 6.03 5.37 4.28
N ASP A 79 7.21 4.78 4.08
CA ASP A 79 7.57 3.52 4.71
C ASP A 79 7.65 3.65 6.22
N SER A 80 8.15 4.77 6.74
CA SER A 80 8.19 5.02 8.18
C SER A 80 6.78 5.10 8.81
N ARG A 81 5.81 5.62 8.06
CA ARG A 81 4.42 5.71 8.53
C ARG A 81 3.66 4.40 8.38
N ILE A 82 3.88 3.68 7.28
CA ILE A 82 3.25 2.38 7.02
C ILE A 82 3.58 1.37 8.13
N GLU A 83 4.79 1.40 8.66
CA GLU A 83 5.23 0.54 9.77
C GLU A 83 4.39 0.67 11.05
N SER A 84 3.71 1.79 11.25
CA SER A 84 2.86 2.04 12.43
C SER A 84 1.50 1.34 12.37
N TYR A 85 1.18 0.71 11.25
CA TYR A 85 -0.13 0.07 11.03
C TYR A 85 0.01 -1.42 10.76
N ASP A 86 -1.04 -2.17 11.03
CA ASP A 86 -1.11 -3.60 10.72
C ASP A 86 -1.43 -3.80 9.24
N VAL A 87 -0.45 -3.50 8.41
CA VAL A 87 -0.56 -3.55 6.95
C VAL A 87 0.69 -4.19 6.36
N TYR A 88 0.57 -4.65 5.13
CA TYR A 88 1.68 -5.18 4.36
C TYR A 88 1.84 -4.40 3.05
N LYS A 89 3.01 -3.81 2.84
CA LYS A 89 3.36 -3.16 1.58
C LYS A 89 3.67 -4.23 0.54
N VAL A 90 2.82 -4.37 -0.46
CA VAL A 90 2.96 -5.40 -1.49
C VAL A 90 4.04 -5.04 -2.49
N GLU A 91 3.96 -3.83 -3.04
CA GLU A 91 4.95 -3.34 -4.00
C GLU A 91 4.92 -1.81 -4.10
N THR A 92 6.03 -1.27 -4.63
CA THR A 92 6.11 0.09 -5.11
C THR A 92 6.62 0.08 -6.54
N ILE A 93 5.96 0.82 -7.43
CA ILE A 93 6.37 1.02 -8.82
C ILE A 93 6.49 2.52 -9.05
N GLY A 94 7.74 3.02 -9.06
CA GLY A 94 7.98 4.47 -9.09
C GLY A 94 7.32 5.18 -7.92
N ASP A 95 6.38 6.07 -8.20
CA ASP A 95 5.61 6.82 -7.19
C ASP A 95 4.36 6.08 -6.68
N ALA A 96 4.02 4.93 -7.25
CA ALA A 96 2.81 4.17 -6.93
C ALA A 96 3.05 3.17 -5.79
N TYR A 97 2.13 3.14 -4.84
CA TYR A 97 2.13 2.22 -3.70
C TYR A 97 0.95 1.28 -3.76
N MET A 98 1.18 0.01 -3.43
CA MET A 98 0.15 -0.98 -3.18
C MET A 98 0.33 -1.56 -1.78
N VAL A 99 -0.67 -1.39 -0.93
CA VAL A 99 -0.65 -1.83 0.47
C VAL A 99 -1.93 -2.59 0.78
N VAL A 100 -1.83 -3.61 1.62
CA VAL A 100 -2.97 -4.45 1.99
C VAL A 100 -3.00 -4.69 3.50
N SER A 101 -4.19 -4.87 4.06
CA SER A 101 -4.40 -5.35 5.42
C SER A 101 -5.34 -6.53 5.42
N GLY A 102 -5.11 -7.47 6.35
CA GLY A 102 -5.85 -8.72 6.46
C GLY A 102 -5.12 -9.93 5.85
N LEU A 103 -3.95 -9.71 5.26
CA LEU A 103 -3.04 -10.77 4.80
C LEU A 103 -1.59 -10.29 4.98
N PRO A 104 -0.60 -11.18 5.04
CA PRO A 104 -0.71 -12.65 5.04
C PRO A 104 -1.37 -13.21 6.30
N GLU A 105 -1.42 -12.42 7.37
CA GLU A 105 -2.09 -12.79 8.61
C GLU A 105 -3.45 -12.11 8.72
N ARG A 106 -4.48 -12.93 8.96
CA ARG A 106 -5.84 -12.42 9.14
C ARG A 106 -5.94 -11.63 10.43
N ASN A 107 -6.63 -10.49 10.39
CA ASN A 107 -6.83 -9.63 11.55
C ASN A 107 -8.32 -9.37 11.87
N GLY A 108 -9.18 -10.27 11.46
CA GLY A 108 -10.62 -10.17 11.68
C GLY A 108 -11.25 -9.05 10.86
N THR A 109 -11.86 -8.09 11.52
CA THR A 109 -12.51 -6.93 10.88
C THR A 109 -11.64 -5.67 10.89
N LYS A 110 -10.42 -5.74 11.38
CA LYS A 110 -9.53 -4.58 11.53
C LYS A 110 -8.93 -4.06 10.23
N HIS A 111 -8.94 -4.87 9.17
CA HIS A 111 -8.26 -4.55 7.92
C HIS A 111 -8.69 -3.20 7.32
N ALA A 112 -9.99 -2.91 7.28
CA ALA A 112 -10.48 -1.64 6.74
C ALA A 112 -10.06 -0.45 7.60
N ASP A 113 -10.12 -0.58 8.92
CA ASP A 113 -9.72 0.44 9.88
C ASP A 113 -8.21 0.76 9.76
N GLU A 114 -7.36 -0.26 9.67
CA GLU A 114 -5.92 -0.08 9.54
C GLU A 114 -5.56 0.64 8.23
N ILE A 115 -6.15 0.25 7.11
CA ILE A 115 -5.93 0.92 5.82
C ILE A 115 -6.50 2.34 5.82
N ALA A 116 -7.67 2.55 6.41
CA ALA A 116 -8.27 3.88 6.47
C ALA A 116 -7.41 4.87 7.26
N LYS A 117 -6.94 4.48 8.43
CA LYS A 117 -6.05 5.32 9.25
C LYS A 117 -4.72 5.58 8.55
N MET A 118 -4.12 4.55 7.96
CA MET A 118 -2.89 4.68 7.18
C MET A 118 -3.09 5.67 6.02
N SER A 119 -4.17 5.57 5.28
CA SER A 119 -4.42 6.44 4.12
C SER A 119 -4.60 7.90 4.52
N LEU A 120 -5.27 8.18 5.63
CA LEU A 120 -5.39 9.52 6.19
C LEU A 120 -4.03 10.08 6.57
N ASP A 121 -3.17 9.27 7.17
CA ASP A 121 -1.81 9.63 7.54
C ASP A 121 -0.96 9.94 6.30
N LEU A 122 -1.00 9.08 5.28
CA LEU A 122 -0.20 9.27 4.05
C LEU A 122 -0.61 10.51 3.27
N VAL A 123 -1.90 10.81 3.17
CA VAL A 123 -2.41 12.02 2.50
C VAL A 123 -1.92 13.28 3.19
N ALA A 124 -1.89 13.28 4.51
CA ALA A 124 -1.35 14.41 5.28
C ALA A 124 0.19 14.49 5.15
N ALA A 125 0.87 13.35 5.22
CA ALA A 125 2.33 13.28 5.22
C ALA A 125 2.96 13.64 3.87
N VAL A 126 2.29 13.39 2.76
CA VAL A 126 2.83 13.64 1.42
C VAL A 126 3.24 15.10 1.21
N ARG A 127 2.60 16.03 1.89
CA ARG A 127 2.92 17.46 1.84
C ARG A 127 4.29 17.79 2.43
N GLN A 128 4.86 16.91 3.25
CA GLN A 128 6.16 17.08 3.90
C GLN A 128 7.31 16.58 3.01
N VAL A 129 7.01 15.88 1.93
CA VAL A 129 8.04 15.36 1.02
C VAL A 129 8.65 16.53 0.24
N VAL A 130 9.98 16.66 0.32
CA VAL A 130 10.71 17.73 -0.34
C VAL A 130 10.88 17.44 -1.82
N ILE A 131 10.53 18.43 -2.65
CA ILE A 131 10.81 18.42 -4.09
C ILE A 131 12.13 19.17 -4.29
N PRO A 132 13.24 18.51 -4.69
CA PRO A 132 14.58 19.12 -4.65
C PRO A 132 14.74 20.45 -5.42
N HIS A 133 14.04 20.60 -6.54
CA HIS A 133 14.12 21.81 -7.38
C HIS A 133 12.97 22.79 -7.14
N MET A 134 12.04 22.45 -6.28
CA MET A 134 10.87 23.28 -5.94
C MET A 134 10.60 23.19 -4.42
N PRO A 135 11.45 23.82 -3.57
CA PRO A 135 11.33 23.69 -2.12
C PRO A 135 9.98 24.14 -1.55
N MET A 136 9.31 25.06 -2.25
CA MET A 136 7.98 25.55 -1.87
C MET A 136 6.84 24.74 -2.46
N GLY A 137 7.15 23.78 -3.35
CA GLY A 137 6.17 22.89 -3.96
C GLY A 137 5.67 21.85 -2.98
N ARG A 138 4.43 21.39 -3.18
CA ARG A 138 3.81 20.35 -2.39
C ARG A 138 3.38 19.20 -3.29
N LEU A 139 3.75 17.99 -2.93
CA LEU A 139 3.21 16.80 -3.57
C LEU A 139 1.77 16.57 -3.14
N GLN A 140 0.97 16.05 -4.05
CA GLN A 140 -0.40 15.67 -3.80
C GLN A 140 -0.56 14.18 -4.06
N LEU A 141 -1.31 13.50 -3.20
CA LEU A 141 -1.57 12.08 -3.29
C LEU A 141 -2.96 11.82 -3.84
N ARG A 142 -3.06 10.87 -4.75
CA ARG A 142 -4.34 10.31 -5.18
C ARG A 142 -4.42 8.90 -4.65
N ALA A 143 -5.46 8.60 -3.88
CA ALA A 143 -5.58 7.33 -3.18
C ALA A 143 -6.96 6.70 -3.37
N GLY A 144 -7.00 5.38 -3.38
CA GLY A 144 -8.23 4.61 -3.43
C GLY A 144 -8.08 3.28 -2.71
N MET A 145 -9.18 2.74 -2.22
CA MET A 145 -9.20 1.45 -1.55
C MET A 145 -10.51 0.70 -1.80
N HIS A 146 -10.43 -0.61 -1.67
CA HIS A 146 -11.56 -1.51 -1.80
C HIS A 146 -11.39 -2.70 -0.87
N THR A 147 -12.51 -3.25 -0.42
CA THR A 147 -12.56 -4.39 0.50
C THR A 147 -13.25 -5.56 -0.18
N GLY A 148 -12.68 -6.76 -0.07
CA GLY A 148 -13.26 -7.96 -0.65
C GLY A 148 -12.33 -9.16 -0.55
N PRO A 149 -12.71 -10.28 -1.19
CA PRO A 149 -11.89 -11.48 -1.19
C PRO A 149 -10.66 -11.33 -2.08
N CYS A 150 -9.60 -12.07 -1.74
CA CYS A 150 -8.34 -12.01 -2.46
C CYS A 150 -7.62 -13.35 -2.37
N VAL A 151 -6.90 -13.71 -3.42
CA VAL A 151 -5.95 -14.82 -3.43
C VAL A 151 -4.54 -14.24 -3.38
N ALA A 152 -3.70 -14.75 -2.49
CA ALA A 152 -2.31 -14.35 -2.39
C ALA A 152 -1.41 -15.57 -2.55
N GLY A 153 -0.30 -15.39 -3.25
CA GLY A 153 0.65 -16.46 -3.48
C GLY A 153 2.00 -15.96 -3.93
N VAL A 154 2.99 -16.85 -3.90
CA VAL A 154 4.34 -16.57 -4.35
C VAL A 154 4.45 -16.94 -5.83
N VAL A 155 4.87 -15.99 -6.65
CA VAL A 155 5.07 -16.17 -8.08
C VAL A 155 6.52 -15.85 -8.44
N GLY A 156 7.12 -16.70 -9.25
CA GLY A 156 8.49 -16.55 -9.72
C GLY A 156 9.42 -17.61 -9.14
N TYR A 157 10.40 -18.01 -9.96
CA TYR A 157 11.39 -19.02 -9.58
C TYR A 157 12.69 -18.40 -9.10
N LYS A 158 13.30 -17.51 -9.91
CA LYS A 158 14.57 -16.86 -9.57
C LYS A 158 14.39 -15.65 -8.64
N MET A 159 13.30 -14.93 -8.83
CA MET A 159 12.92 -13.76 -8.03
C MET A 159 11.48 -13.93 -7.55
N PRO A 160 11.26 -14.69 -6.48
CA PRO A 160 9.92 -14.91 -5.98
C PRO A 160 9.31 -13.62 -5.44
N ARG A 161 8.06 -13.35 -5.81
CA ARG A 161 7.28 -12.22 -5.35
C ARG A 161 5.96 -12.68 -4.76
N TYR A 162 5.57 -12.04 -3.68
CA TYR A 162 4.25 -12.23 -3.08
C TYR A 162 3.25 -11.39 -3.85
N CYS A 163 2.32 -12.04 -4.55
CA CYS A 163 1.38 -11.38 -5.45
C CYS A 163 -0.06 -11.61 -5.00
N LEU A 164 -0.89 -10.61 -5.26
CA LEU A 164 -2.32 -10.64 -4.98
C LEU A 164 -3.09 -10.75 -6.29
N PHE A 165 -4.15 -11.57 -6.27
CA PHE A 165 -4.98 -11.84 -7.45
C PHE A 165 -6.45 -11.74 -7.11
N GLY A 166 -7.23 -11.33 -8.08
CA GLY A 166 -8.68 -11.31 -8.03
C GLY A 166 -9.26 -9.95 -8.34
N ASP A 167 -10.58 -9.92 -8.44
CA ASP A 167 -11.33 -8.73 -8.79
C ASP A 167 -11.18 -7.59 -7.76
N THR A 168 -10.97 -7.92 -6.49
CA THR A 168 -10.76 -6.94 -5.42
C THR A 168 -9.53 -6.08 -5.70
N VAL A 169 -8.45 -6.66 -6.25
CA VAL A 169 -7.25 -5.91 -6.65
C VAL A 169 -7.59 -4.92 -7.75
N ASN A 170 -8.28 -5.35 -8.79
CA ASN A 170 -8.66 -4.52 -9.92
C ASN A 170 -9.60 -3.38 -9.50
N THR A 171 -10.55 -3.66 -8.64
CA THR A 171 -11.49 -2.65 -8.13
C THR A 171 -10.78 -1.61 -7.27
N ALA A 172 -9.85 -2.04 -6.39
CA ALA A 172 -9.04 -1.11 -5.59
C ALA A 172 -8.20 -0.18 -6.49
N SER A 173 -7.59 -0.72 -7.54
CA SER A 173 -6.85 0.05 -8.54
C SER A 173 -7.76 1.08 -9.26
N ARG A 174 -9.01 0.71 -9.56
CA ARG A 174 -9.99 1.62 -10.15
C ARG A 174 -10.42 2.73 -9.19
N MET A 175 -10.53 2.43 -7.89
CA MET A 175 -10.80 3.47 -6.89
C MET A 175 -9.70 4.53 -6.88
N GLU A 176 -8.44 4.12 -6.99
CA GLU A 176 -7.32 5.05 -7.09
C GLU A 176 -7.37 5.84 -8.40
N SER A 177 -7.51 5.19 -9.55
CA SER A 177 -7.48 5.84 -10.86
C SER A 177 -8.64 6.81 -11.10
N THR A 178 -9.76 6.63 -10.41
CA THR A 178 -10.92 7.52 -10.44
C THR A 178 -11.01 8.48 -9.28
N SER A 179 -10.00 8.49 -8.41
CA SER A 179 -9.90 9.44 -7.30
C SER A 179 -9.50 10.83 -7.78
N LEU A 180 -9.46 11.77 -6.85
CA LEU A 180 -9.07 13.17 -7.09
C LEU A 180 -7.86 13.54 -6.21
N PRO A 181 -7.12 14.61 -6.57
CA PRO A 181 -5.96 15.06 -5.78
C PRO A 181 -6.30 15.29 -4.31
N GLN A 182 -5.48 14.76 -3.41
CA GLN A 182 -5.62 14.84 -1.94
C GLN A 182 -6.93 14.24 -1.42
N LYS A 183 -7.54 13.33 -2.18
CA LYS A 183 -8.76 12.63 -1.82
C LYS A 183 -8.50 11.14 -1.67
N ILE A 184 -9.23 10.53 -0.76
CA ILE A 184 -9.24 9.08 -0.54
C ILE A 184 -10.57 8.54 -1.01
N HIS A 185 -10.56 7.82 -2.11
CA HIS A 185 -11.74 7.26 -2.76
C HIS A 185 -11.98 5.84 -2.28
N ILE A 186 -13.15 5.58 -1.72
CA ILE A 186 -13.49 4.27 -1.17
C ILE A 186 -14.73 3.70 -1.83
N SER A 187 -14.75 2.37 -1.98
CA SER A 187 -15.92 1.64 -2.48
C SER A 187 -17.00 1.51 -1.40
N SER A 188 -18.21 1.12 -1.80
CA SER A 188 -19.29 0.82 -0.85
C SER A 188 -18.93 -0.33 0.08
N ALA A 189 -18.18 -1.33 -0.39
CA ALA A 189 -17.72 -2.43 0.46
C ALA A 189 -16.80 -1.94 1.59
N THR A 190 -15.90 -1.00 1.31
CA THR A 190 -15.06 -0.39 2.34
C THR A 190 -15.88 0.52 3.26
N TYR A 191 -16.81 1.28 2.70
CA TYR A 191 -17.75 2.09 3.48
C TYR A 191 -18.49 1.22 4.50
N ASP A 192 -19.06 0.09 4.06
CA ASP A 192 -19.78 -0.84 4.95
C ASP A 192 -18.87 -1.41 6.05
N ALA A 193 -17.61 -1.71 5.71
CA ALA A 193 -16.62 -2.20 6.68
C ALA A 193 -16.23 -1.15 7.72
N LEU A 194 -16.33 0.15 7.39
CA LEU A 194 -16.01 1.26 8.30
C LEU A 194 -17.23 1.75 9.12
N LEU A 195 -18.44 1.37 8.76
CA LEU A 195 -19.67 1.84 9.40
C LEU A 195 -19.78 1.49 10.89
N SER A 196 -19.08 0.43 11.33
CA SER A 196 -19.08 0.04 12.74
C SER A 196 -18.40 1.08 13.65
N ASP A 197 -17.58 1.97 13.07
CA ASP A 197 -16.94 3.07 13.77
C ASP A 197 -17.56 4.40 13.29
N ASP A 198 -18.42 4.99 14.09
CA ASP A 198 -19.10 6.25 13.79
C ASP A 198 -18.18 7.48 13.85
N ALA A 199 -16.92 7.29 14.28
CA ALA A 199 -15.91 8.35 14.29
C ALA A 199 -15.39 8.72 12.89
N TYR A 200 -15.56 7.85 11.88
CA TYR A 200 -15.15 8.16 10.52
C TYR A 200 -16.05 9.20 9.88
N GLU A 201 -15.41 10.19 9.26
CA GLU A 201 -16.08 11.20 8.45
C GLU A 201 -16.03 10.75 7.00
N ILE A 202 -17.17 10.36 6.45
CA ILE A 202 -17.30 9.82 5.10
C ILE A 202 -18.42 10.57 4.39
N GLU A 203 -18.15 11.02 3.18
CA GLU A 203 -19.09 11.74 2.33
C GLU A 203 -19.39 10.92 1.07
N PRO A 204 -20.68 10.76 0.66
CA PRO A 204 -20.98 10.12 -0.60
C PRO A 204 -20.42 10.92 -1.78
N ARG A 205 -19.71 10.24 -2.67
CA ARG A 205 -19.32 10.82 -3.97
C ARG A 205 -20.45 10.69 -5.00
N GLY A 206 -21.17 9.58 -4.95
CA GLY A 206 -22.16 9.18 -5.91
C GLY A 206 -21.74 7.97 -6.71
N GLU A 207 -22.49 7.71 -7.78
CA GLU A 207 -22.20 6.59 -8.67
C GLU A 207 -21.13 6.97 -9.69
N ILE A 208 -20.15 6.07 -9.86
CA ILE A 208 -19.19 6.15 -10.95
C ILE A 208 -19.27 4.89 -11.78
N GLU A 209 -18.91 4.99 -13.06
CA GLU A 209 -18.83 3.83 -13.92
C GLU A 209 -17.45 3.18 -13.74
N VAL A 210 -17.46 1.91 -13.33
CA VAL A 210 -16.25 1.11 -13.16
C VAL A 210 -16.20 0.07 -14.27
N LYS A 211 -15.13 0.09 -15.06
CA LYS A 211 -14.95 -0.83 -16.20
C LYS A 211 -15.12 -2.28 -15.74
N GLY A 212 -16.03 -2.99 -16.38
CA GLY A 212 -16.34 -4.39 -16.09
C GLY A 212 -17.33 -4.62 -14.95
N LYS A 213 -17.75 -3.57 -14.22
CA LYS A 213 -18.68 -3.68 -13.08
C LYS A 213 -19.94 -2.81 -13.19
N GLY A 214 -20.00 -1.93 -14.18
CA GLY A 214 -21.09 -0.98 -14.32
C GLY A 214 -21.00 0.17 -13.31
N LYS A 215 -22.14 0.70 -12.89
CA LYS A 215 -22.19 1.82 -11.94
C LYS A 215 -22.04 1.32 -10.52
N MET A 216 -21.15 1.97 -9.75
CA MET A 216 -20.90 1.69 -8.35
C MET A 216 -21.04 2.95 -7.52
N LYS A 217 -21.71 2.83 -6.37
CA LYS A 217 -21.74 3.89 -5.35
C LYS A 217 -20.37 3.94 -4.68
N THR A 218 -19.82 5.13 -4.60
CA THR A 218 -18.52 5.37 -3.97
C THR A 218 -18.58 6.56 -3.02
N TYR A 219 -17.54 6.68 -2.20
CA TYR A 219 -17.48 7.63 -1.11
C TYR A 219 -16.11 8.27 -1.03
N TRP A 220 -16.05 9.41 -0.31
CA TRP A 220 -14.80 10.05 0.08
C TRP A 220 -14.56 9.83 1.57
N LEU A 221 -13.40 9.32 1.93
CA LEU A 221 -12.95 9.23 3.32
C LEU A 221 -12.28 10.56 3.69
N LEU A 222 -12.88 11.31 4.62
CA LEU A 222 -12.43 12.67 4.97
C LEU A 222 -11.58 12.70 6.25
N GLY A 223 -11.90 11.87 7.24
CA GLY A 223 -11.21 11.88 8.50
C GLY A 223 -11.79 10.91 9.52
N ASN A 224 -11.21 10.93 10.71
CA ASN A 224 -11.68 10.20 11.88
C ASN A 224 -11.56 11.10 13.10
N LYS A 225 -12.67 11.30 13.83
CA LYS A 225 -12.75 12.20 14.99
C LYS A 225 -11.83 11.80 16.14
N ASN A 226 -11.57 10.50 16.27
CA ASN A 226 -10.72 9.94 17.34
C ASN A 226 -9.27 9.73 16.90
N TYR A 227 -8.94 10.08 15.66
CA TYR A 227 -7.62 9.90 15.08
C TYR A 227 -7.15 11.18 14.42
N SER A 228 -6.23 11.88 15.06
CA SER A 228 -5.56 13.04 14.47
C SER A 228 -4.19 12.63 13.95
N VAL A 229 -3.93 12.96 12.69
CA VAL A 229 -2.63 12.73 12.07
C VAL A 229 -1.62 13.69 12.70
N GLN A 230 -0.50 13.16 13.18
CA GLN A 230 0.61 13.98 13.65
C GLN A 230 1.27 14.67 12.46
N ASN A 231 1.21 15.97 12.45
CA ASN A 231 1.92 16.79 11.46
C ASN A 231 3.43 16.73 11.68
#